data_15e546695eb76df2b0511d0d22fd559e
#
_entry.id   15e546695eb76df2b0511d0d22fd559e
#
_cell.length_a   1.000
_cell.length_b   1.000
_cell.length_c   1.000
_cell.angle_alpha   90.00
_cell.angle_beta   90.00
_cell.angle_gamma   90.00
#
_symmetry.space_group_name_H-M   'P 1'
#
loop_
_entity.id
_entity.type
_entity.pdbx_description
1 polymer ?
#
loop_
_entity_poly.entity_id
_entity_poly.type
_entity_poly.pdbx_seq_one_letter_code
_entity_poly.pdbx_strand_id
1 'polypeptide(L)'
;MIGSLCKNEAATKDVLRSVKAMGYDEIELNGFMTHPTSFFVRMLTKLAGMPTGKAGKYDWKKLVRDAGLGVTSIHFDLGTLERDLTACIQEAKDYPTSRIVVTGMYRFDYSDLKALEELSARLNKVGEQLAQSGIELLYHNHNVEFKRVGEKNQFAYEILMERLNPDWVNFEFDSYWAAE
;
A
#
# COMPACT_ATOMS: atom_id res chain seq x y z
N MET A 1 -11.53 -3.50 -2.49
CA MET A 1 -10.41 -4.48 -2.56
C MET A 1 -10.88 -5.80 -3.18
N ILE A 2 -10.26 -6.23 -4.30
CA ILE A 2 -10.59 -7.50 -4.96
C ILE A 2 -10.11 -8.74 -4.18
N GLY A 3 -9.14 -8.57 -3.27
CA GLY A 3 -8.56 -9.69 -2.49
C GLY A 3 -9.57 -10.49 -1.66
N SER A 4 -10.70 -9.89 -1.26
CA SER A 4 -11.78 -10.61 -0.57
C SER A 4 -12.50 -11.64 -1.47
N LEU A 5 -12.43 -11.45 -2.79
CA LEU A 5 -13.02 -12.36 -3.79
C LEU A 5 -12.06 -13.50 -4.16
N CYS A 6 -10.76 -13.34 -3.89
CA CYS A 6 -9.70 -14.31 -4.21
C CYS A 6 -9.64 -15.46 -3.19
N LYS A 7 -10.74 -16.19 -3.04
CA LYS A 7 -10.90 -17.28 -2.04
C LYS A 7 -10.02 -18.51 -2.30
N ASN A 8 -9.72 -18.77 -3.55
CA ASN A 8 -8.85 -19.85 -4.03
C ASN A 8 -8.25 -19.45 -5.38
N GLU A 9 -7.29 -20.22 -5.91
CA GLU A 9 -6.60 -19.90 -7.16
C GLU A 9 -7.54 -19.79 -8.37
N ALA A 10 -8.54 -20.69 -8.48
CA ALA A 10 -9.52 -20.64 -9.57
C ALA A 10 -10.35 -19.36 -9.51
N ALA A 11 -10.91 -19.02 -8.34
CA ALA A 11 -11.66 -17.78 -8.14
C ALA A 11 -10.78 -16.55 -8.40
N THR A 12 -9.49 -16.58 -8.04
CA THR A 12 -8.54 -15.50 -8.32
C THR A 12 -8.35 -15.30 -9.82
N LYS A 13 -8.20 -16.39 -10.60
CA LYS A 13 -8.12 -16.33 -12.07
C LYS A 13 -9.37 -15.71 -12.67
N ASP A 14 -10.55 -16.11 -12.19
CA ASP A 14 -11.82 -15.56 -12.70
C ASP A 14 -12.00 -14.09 -12.36
N VAL A 15 -11.61 -13.67 -11.16
CA VAL A 15 -11.63 -12.26 -10.74
C VAL A 15 -10.69 -11.42 -11.64
N LEU A 16 -9.45 -11.87 -11.85
CA LEU A 16 -8.48 -11.12 -12.68
C LEU A 16 -8.95 -11.03 -14.14
N ARG A 17 -9.50 -12.11 -14.70
CA ARG A 17 -10.10 -12.08 -16.04
C ARG A 17 -11.27 -11.10 -16.14
N SER A 18 -12.12 -11.06 -15.10
CA SER A 18 -13.24 -10.13 -15.05
C SER A 18 -12.75 -8.67 -14.98
N VAL A 19 -11.71 -8.40 -14.19
CA VAL A 19 -11.07 -7.07 -14.13
C VAL A 19 -10.56 -6.66 -15.51
N LYS A 20 -9.84 -7.55 -16.22
CA LYS A 20 -9.38 -7.27 -17.59
C LYS A 20 -10.54 -7.06 -18.56
N ALA A 21 -11.59 -7.89 -18.49
CA ALA A 21 -12.77 -7.77 -19.34
C ALA A 21 -13.57 -6.47 -19.12
N MET A 22 -13.48 -5.88 -17.90
CA MET A 22 -14.04 -4.56 -17.58
C MET A 22 -13.18 -3.38 -18.13
N GLY A 23 -12.06 -3.65 -18.78
CA GLY A 23 -11.22 -2.64 -19.43
C GLY A 23 -10.06 -2.13 -18.57
N TYR A 24 -9.77 -2.75 -17.43
CA TYR A 24 -8.58 -2.39 -16.65
C TYR A 24 -7.33 -3.01 -17.27
N ASP A 25 -6.24 -2.26 -17.30
CA ASP A 25 -4.95 -2.72 -17.81
C ASP A 25 -4.00 -3.13 -16.69
N GLU A 26 -4.18 -2.59 -15.49
CA GLU A 26 -3.29 -2.79 -14.36
C GLU A 26 -4.08 -3.00 -13.06
N ILE A 27 -3.42 -3.59 -12.08
CA ILE A 27 -3.92 -3.74 -10.71
C ILE A 27 -2.84 -3.35 -9.72
N GLU A 28 -3.25 -3.05 -8.50
CA GLU A 28 -2.37 -2.90 -7.36
C GLU A 28 -2.33 -4.18 -6.54
N LEU A 29 -1.16 -4.52 -6.03
CA LEU A 29 -0.96 -5.67 -5.16
C LEU A 29 -0.69 -5.20 -3.72
N ASN A 30 -1.23 -5.94 -2.77
CA ASN A 30 -0.91 -5.74 -1.35
C ASN A 30 0.06 -6.83 -0.88
N GLY A 31 0.98 -6.50 0.02
CA GLY A 31 1.97 -7.43 0.54
C GLY A 31 1.37 -8.72 1.14
N PHE A 32 0.15 -8.67 1.70
CA PHE A 32 -0.54 -9.88 2.15
C PHE A 32 -1.02 -10.79 1.00
N MET A 33 -1.06 -10.31 -0.23
CA MET A 33 -1.36 -11.10 -1.43
C MET A 33 -0.11 -11.79 -1.97
N THR A 34 1.05 -11.15 -1.85
CA THR A 34 2.32 -11.62 -2.38
C THR A 34 3.10 -12.47 -1.38
N HIS A 35 2.92 -12.24 -0.08
CA HIS A 35 3.62 -12.96 0.98
C HIS A 35 2.69 -13.82 1.84
N PRO A 36 3.14 -15.02 2.24
CA PRO A 36 2.39 -15.85 3.18
C PRO A 36 2.36 -15.18 4.57
N THR A 37 1.18 -14.82 5.03
CA THR A 37 0.97 -14.25 6.35
C THR A 37 1.10 -15.33 7.42
N SER A 38 1.83 -15.05 8.53
CA SER A 38 1.97 -16.00 9.63
C SER A 38 0.60 -16.36 10.25
N PHE A 39 0.50 -17.55 10.83
CA PHE A 39 -0.74 -18.02 11.47
C PHE A 39 -1.25 -17.03 12.54
N PHE A 40 -0.35 -16.48 13.34
CA PHE A 40 -0.69 -15.54 14.41
C PHE A 40 -1.25 -14.21 13.87
N VAL A 41 -0.60 -13.64 12.86
CA VAL A 41 -1.08 -12.42 12.18
C VAL A 41 -2.45 -12.66 11.55
N ARG A 42 -2.65 -13.80 10.88
CA ARG A 42 -3.95 -14.16 10.30
C ARG A 42 -5.06 -14.28 11.35
N MET A 43 -4.75 -14.85 12.51
CA MET A 43 -5.69 -14.94 13.63
C MET A 43 -6.09 -13.55 14.14
N LEU A 44 -5.13 -12.67 14.36
CA LEU A 44 -5.37 -11.28 14.81
C LEU A 44 -6.18 -10.48 13.76
N THR A 45 -5.82 -10.61 12.48
CA THR A 45 -6.53 -9.95 11.37
C THR A 45 -7.99 -10.41 11.29
N LYS A 46 -8.23 -11.72 11.49
CA LYS A 46 -9.58 -12.28 11.54
C LYS A 46 -10.38 -11.77 12.74
N LEU A 47 -9.75 -11.67 13.91
CA LEU A 47 -10.37 -11.09 15.12
C LEU A 47 -10.71 -9.61 14.95
N ALA A 48 -9.94 -8.88 14.14
CA ALA A 48 -10.20 -7.50 13.78
C ALA A 48 -11.27 -7.33 12.66
N GLY A 49 -11.95 -8.43 12.27
CA GLY A 49 -13.01 -8.40 11.25
C GLY A 49 -12.52 -8.26 9.81
N MET A 50 -11.21 -8.28 9.57
CA MET A 50 -10.63 -8.14 8.24
C MET A 50 -10.56 -9.49 7.50
N PRO A 51 -10.82 -9.54 6.18
CA PRO A 51 -10.75 -10.77 5.42
C PRO A 51 -9.31 -11.30 5.36
N THR A 52 -9.12 -12.55 5.78
CA THR A 52 -7.84 -13.26 5.68
C THR A 52 -7.89 -14.27 4.55
N GLY A 53 -7.31 -13.93 3.39
CA GLY A 53 -7.21 -14.82 2.25
C GLY A 53 -6.04 -15.82 2.37
N LYS A 54 -6.04 -16.84 1.48
CA LYS A 54 -4.88 -17.72 1.26
C LYS A 54 -3.98 -17.18 0.13
N ALA A 55 -4.18 -15.92 -0.26
CA ALA A 55 -3.63 -15.33 -1.47
C ALA A 55 -2.08 -15.35 -1.54
N GLY A 56 -1.39 -15.21 -0.41
CA GLY A 56 0.08 -15.28 -0.35
C GLY A 56 0.71 -16.65 -0.67
N LYS A 57 -0.11 -17.63 -1.10
CA LYS A 57 0.36 -18.95 -1.56
C LYS A 57 0.30 -19.12 -3.08
N TYR A 58 -0.23 -18.12 -3.81
CA TYR A 58 -0.38 -18.19 -5.25
C TYR A 58 0.77 -17.53 -5.97
N ASP A 59 1.11 -18.00 -7.14
CA ASP A 59 2.04 -17.33 -8.05
C ASP A 59 1.32 -16.13 -8.71
N TRP A 60 1.32 -15.00 -8.00
CA TRP A 60 0.69 -13.77 -8.46
C TRP A 60 1.32 -13.25 -9.75
N LYS A 61 2.62 -13.41 -9.96
CA LYS A 61 3.30 -13.00 -11.20
C LYS A 61 2.70 -13.73 -12.39
N LYS A 62 2.52 -15.05 -12.24
CA LYS A 62 1.89 -15.87 -13.28
C LYS A 62 0.41 -15.50 -13.47
N LEU A 63 -0.34 -15.34 -12.37
CA LEU A 63 -1.78 -15.06 -12.44
C LEU A 63 -2.08 -13.72 -13.13
N VAL A 64 -1.35 -12.67 -12.80
CA VAL A 64 -1.50 -11.33 -13.40
C VAL A 64 -1.14 -11.37 -14.87
N ARG A 65 0.01 -11.96 -15.22
CA ARG A 65 0.44 -12.13 -16.61
C ARG A 65 -0.55 -12.94 -17.44
N ASP A 66 -1.04 -14.07 -16.93
CA ASP A 66 -1.99 -14.95 -17.63
C ASP A 66 -3.35 -14.27 -17.85
N ALA A 67 -3.68 -13.26 -17.02
CA ALA A 67 -4.88 -12.44 -17.17
C ALA A 67 -4.66 -11.25 -18.14
N GLY A 68 -3.44 -10.99 -18.60
CA GLY A 68 -3.10 -9.84 -19.45
C GLY A 68 -3.15 -8.50 -18.69
N LEU A 69 -2.87 -8.52 -17.39
CA LEU A 69 -2.81 -7.34 -16.53
C LEU A 69 -1.36 -6.99 -16.20
N GLY A 70 -1.07 -5.70 -16.00
CA GLY A 70 0.14 -5.20 -15.38
C GLY A 70 -0.04 -5.01 -13.86
N VAL A 71 1.06 -4.67 -13.19
CA VAL A 71 1.05 -4.24 -11.77
C VAL A 71 1.52 -2.79 -11.72
N THR A 72 0.63 -1.89 -11.30
CA THR A 72 0.94 -0.46 -11.22
C THR A 72 1.73 -0.12 -9.96
N SER A 73 1.44 -0.80 -8.84
CA SER A 73 2.09 -0.57 -7.55
C SER A 73 2.01 -1.78 -6.63
N ILE A 74 2.86 -1.80 -5.60
CA ILE A 74 2.79 -2.77 -4.50
C ILE A 74 2.73 -2.02 -3.18
N HIS A 75 1.75 -2.39 -2.34
CA HIS A 75 1.57 -1.82 -1.02
C HIS A 75 2.39 -2.57 0.02
N PHE A 76 3.22 -1.84 0.77
CA PHE A 76 3.93 -2.32 1.94
C PHE A 76 3.61 -1.46 3.17
N ASP A 77 3.72 -2.03 4.37
CA ASP A 77 3.76 -1.22 5.57
C ASP A 77 5.15 -0.56 5.72
N LEU A 78 5.19 0.65 6.31
CA LEU A 78 6.42 1.42 6.46
C LEU A 78 7.49 0.65 7.25
N GLY A 79 7.08 -0.10 8.28
CA GLY A 79 8.01 -0.90 9.07
C GLY A 79 8.66 -2.04 8.28
N THR A 80 7.99 -2.59 7.28
CA THR A 80 8.58 -3.58 6.35
C THR A 80 9.62 -2.92 5.45
N LEU A 81 9.32 -1.75 4.90
CA LEU A 81 10.28 -0.98 4.10
C LEU A 81 11.53 -0.60 4.91
N GLU A 82 11.35 -0.18 6.17
CA GLU A 82 12.48 0.17 7.05
C GLU A 82 13.36 -1.03 7.43
N ARG A 83 12.78 -2.23 7.54
CA ARG A 83 13.52 -3.45 7.91
C ARG A 83 14.26 -4.08 6.76
N ASP A 84 13.66 -4.13 5.58
CA ASP A 84 14.20 -4.86 4.43
C ASP A 84 13.85 -4.18 3.10
N LEU A 85 14.37 -2.96 2.94
CA LEU A 85 14.14 -2.17 1.74
C LEU A 85 14.62 -2.88 0.47
N THR A 86 15.75 -3.60 0.57
CA THR A 86 16.32 -4.31 -0.58
C THR A 86 15.38 -5.38 -1.13
N ALA A 87 14.73 -6.16 -0.25
CA ALA A 87 13.75 -7.16 -0.66
C ALA A 87 12.52 -6.51 -1.29
N CYS A 88 12.03 -5.38 -0.73
CA CYS A 88 10.89 -4.65 -1.28
C CYS A 88 11.21 -4.08 -2.68
N ILE A 89 12.40 -3.53 -2.87
CA ILE A 89 12.88 -3.05 -4.19
C ILE A 89 12.93 -4.21 -5.19
N GLN A 90 13.48 -5.36 -4.77
CA GLN A 90 13.55 -6.53 -5.64
C GLN A 90 12.16 -7.03 -6.04
N GLU A 91 11.24 -7.04 -5.08
CA GLU A 91 9.85 -7.44 -5.36
C GLU A 91 9.17 -6.49 -6.36
N ALA A 92 9.32 -5.17 -6.19
CA ALA A 92 8.79 -4.20 -7.14
C ALA A 92 9.34 -4.44 -8.56
N LYS A 93 10.65 -4.67 -8.69
CA LYS A 93 11.30 -5.01 -9.97
C LYS A 93 10.81 -6.34 -10.56
N ASP A 94 10.51 -7.29 -9.71
CA ASP A 94 9.99 -8.60 -10.10
C ASP A 94 8.55 -8.52 -10.68
N TYR A 95 7.77 -7.51 -10.31
CA TYR A 95 6.44 -7.21 -10.84
C TYR A 95 6.44 -6.09 -11.89
N PRO A 96 7.54 -5.79 -12.56
CA PRO A 96 7.92 -4.63 -13.37
C PRO A 96 7.16 -3.34 -13.01
N THR A 97 7.08 -3.01 -11.71
CA THR A 97 6.53 -1.73 -11.26
C THR A 97 7.63 -0.81 -10.72
N SER A 98 7.45 0.50 -10.95
CA SER A 98 8.30 1.54 -10.38
C SER A 98 7.65 2.25 -9.19
N ARG A 99 6.56 1.70 -8.62
CA ARG A 99 5.82 2.33 -7.54
C ARG A 99 5.64 1.40 -6.35
N ILE A 100 5.94 1.94 -5.17
CA ILE A 100 5.64 1.33 -3.88
C ILE A 100 4.70 2.27 -3.13
N VAL A 101 3.66 1.73 -2.52
CA VAL A 101 2.66 2.48 -1.77
C VAL A 101 2.78 2.15 -0.28
N VAL A 102 2.81 3.16 0.56
CA VAL A 102 2.62 3.03 2.01
C VAL A 102 1.23 3.50 2.36
N THR A 103 0.45 2.58 2.88
CA THR A 103 -0.88 2.88 3.43
C THR A 103 -0.74 3.48 4.82
N GLY A 104 -1.65 4.37 5.20
CA GLY A 104 -1.69 5.02 6.51
C GLY A 104 -1.43 4.09 7.69
N MET A 105 -0.84 4.63 8.74
CA MET A 105 -0.26 3.88 9.86
C MET A 105 -1.34 3.32 10.79
N TYR A 106 -1.27 2.02 11.08
CA TYR A 106 -2.18 1.37 12.04
C TYR A 106 -1.99 1.91 13.47
N ARG A 107 -3.10 2.31 14.12
CA ARG A 107 -3.12 2.90 15.47
C ARG A 107 -2.25 4.15 15.64
N PHE A 108 -2.07 4.91 14.59
CA PHE A 108 -1.34 6.15 14.60
C PHE A 108 -2.26 7.31 14.98
N ASP A 109 -1.80 8.21 15.83
CA ASP A 109 -2.56 9.39 16.20
C ASP A 109 -2.26 10.55 15.22
N TYR A 110 -3.12 10.68 14.23
CA TYR A 110 -3.03 11.77 13.26
C TYR A 110 -3.39 13.15 13.83
N SER A 111 -3.77 13.26 15.10
CA SER A 111 -3.97 14.55 15.78
C SER A 111 -2.70 15.05 16.50
N ASP A 112 -1.68 14.22 16.62
CA ASP A 112 -0.39 14.57 17.23
C ASP A 112 0.59 15.11 16.18
N LEU A 113 0.87 16.43 16.28
CA LEU A 113 1.79 17.10 15.37
C LEU A 113 3.20 16.51 15.40
N LYS A 114 3.70 16.14 16.58
CA LYS A 114 5.04 15.57 16.71
C LYS A 114 5.11 14.19 16.05
N ALA A 115 4.08 13.38 16.22
CA ALA A 115 3.98 12.08 15.54
C ALA A 115 3.95 12.25 14.01
N LEU A 116 3.24 13.25 13.48
CA LEU A 116 3.24 13.58 12.05
C LEU A 116 4.61 14.02 11.54
N GLU A 117 5.37 14.80 12.34
CA GLU A 117 6.74 15.18 12.02
C GLU A 117 7.67 13.99 11.92
N GLU A 118 7.59 13.09 12.90
CA GLU A 118 8.36 11.84 12.92
C GLU A 118 7.99 10.92 11.75
N LEU A 119 6.70 10.79 11.42
CA LEU A 119 6.23 10.02 10.28
C LEU A 119 6.77 10.60 8.96
N SER A 120 6.69 11.92 8.78
CA SER A 120 7.17 12.59 7.57
C SER A 120 8.69 12.39 7.38
N ALA A 121 9.47 12.47 8.45
CA ALA A 121 10.91 12.23 8.40
C ALA A 121 11.24 10.78 7.99
N ARG A 122 10.49 9.80 8.50
CA ARG A 122 10.64 8.37 8.15
C ARG A 122 10.27 8.11 6.70
N LEU A 123 9.14 8.66 6.23
CA LEU A 123 8.70 8.55 4.84
C LEU A 123 9.72 9.17 3.87
N ASN A 124 10.21 10.37 4.17
CA ASN A 124 11.24 11.03 3.36
C ASN A 124 12.51 10.19 3.27
N LYS A 125 12.97 9.62 4.39
CA LYS A 125 14.16 8.76 4.43
C LYS A 125 14.00 7.52 3.54
N VAL A 126 12.86 6.85 3.63
CA VAL A 126 12.59 5.65 2.81
C VAL A 126 12.40 6.05 1.34
N GLY A 127 11.68 7.14 1.07
CA GLY A 127 11.45 7.64 -0.28
C GLY A 127 12.74 8.03 -1.00
N GLU A 128 13.67 8.72 -0.31
CA GLU A 128 14.99 9.03 -0.86
C GLU A 128 15.77 7.79 -1.29
N GLN A 129 15.76 6.75 -0.46
CA GLN A 129 16.44 5.49 -0.76
C GLN A 129 15.77 4.72 -1.92
N LEU A 130 14.43 4.74 -2.01
CA LEU A 130 13.70 4.15 -3.12
C LEU A 130 13.95 4.90 -4.44
N ALA A 131 13.99 6.23 -4.40
CA ALA A 131 14.27 7.07 -5.56
C ALA A 131 15.65 6.76 -6.18
N GLN A 132 16.67 6.47 -5.37
CA GLN A 132 17.99 6.02 -5.84
C GLN A 132 17.93 4.69 -6.63
N SER A 133 16.88 3.92 -6.43
CA SER A 133 16.62 2.65 -7.16
C SER A 133 15.63 2.80 -8.31
N GLY A 134 15.21 4.03 -8.62
CA GLY A 134 14.21 4.34 -9.64
C GLY A 134 12.79 3.95 -9.26
N ILE A 135 12.49 3.89 -7.95
CA ILE A 135 11.16 3.56 -7.42
C ILE A 135 10.59 4.80 -6.73
N GLU A 136 9.37 5.15 -7.08
CA GLU A 136 8.58 6.21 -6.48
C GLU A 136 7.84 5.68 -5.24
N LEU A 137 7.92 6.40 -4.12
CA LEU A 137 7.12 6.12 -2.94
C LEU A 137 5.84 6.96 -2.98
N LEU A 138 4.70 6.29 -2.82
CA LEU A 138 3.39 6.93 -2.71
C LEU A 138 2.82 6.74 -1.30
N TYR A 139 2.22 7.78 -0.77
CA TYR A 139 1.46 7.72 0.48
C TYR A 139 -0.04 7.66 0.17
N HIS A 140 -0.71 6.58 0.59
CA HIS A 140 -2.14 6.34 0.41
C HIS A 140 -2.91 6.76 1.67
N ASN A 141 -3.86 7.67 1.52
CA ASN A 141 -4.69 8.18 2.61
C ASN A 141 -5.90 7.30 2.92
N HIS A 142 -6.34 7.42 4.18
CA HIS A 142 -7.70 7.07 4.63
C HIS A 142 -8.43 8.32 5.12
N ASN A 143 -9.56 8.16 5.80
CA ASN A 143 -10.31 9.26 6.40
C ASN A 143 -9.64 9.86 7.65
N VAL A 144 -8.75 9.11 8.29
CA VAL A 144 -8.08 9.54 9.54
C VAL A 144 -7.08 10.66 9.33
N GLU A 145 -6.53 10.82 8.14
CA GLU A 145 -5.64 11.92 7.75
C GLU A 145 -6.39 13.26 7.60
N PHE A 146 -7.72 13.23 7.47
CA PHE A 146 -8.56 14.44 7.42
C PHE A 146 -9.00 14.91 8.81
N LYS A 147 -8.32 14.46 9.89
CA LYS A 147 -8.42 15.05 11.21
C LYS A 147 -7.68 16.37 11.28
N ARG A 148 -8.25 17.29 12.06
CA ARG A 148 -7.65 18.61 12.27
C ARG A 148 -6.64 18.59 13.40
N VAL A 149 -5.52 19.29 13.20
CA VAL A 149 -4.33 19.23 14.05
C VAL A 149 -3.87 20.64 14.42
N GLY A 150 -3.41 20.79 15.66
CA GLY A 150 -2.77 21.98 16.16
C GLY A 150 -3.64 23.23 16.22
N GLU A 151 -3.05 24.34 16.62
CA GLU A 151 -3.74 25.65 16.74
C GLU A 151 -4.22 26.20 15.39
N LYS A 152 -3.52 25.88 14.30
CA LYS A 152 -3.89 26.31 12.94
C LYS A 152 -5.05 25.53 12.36
N ASN A 153 -5.53 24.50 13.05
CA ASN A 153 -6.67 23.68 12.63
C ASN A 153 -6.55 23.11 11.20
N GLN A 154 -5.32 22.75 10.78
CA GLN A 154 -5.02 22.14 9.48
C GLN A 154 -5.38 20.66 9.49
N PHE A 155 -5.65 20.08 8.32
CA PHE A 155 -5.76 18.62 8.20
C PHE A 155 -4.37 17.97 8.33
N ALA A 156 -4.30 16.79 8.95
CA ALA A 156 -3.07 16.02 9.00
C ALA A 156 -2.53 15.71 7.59
N TYR A 157 -3.43 15.51 6.61
CA TYR A 157 -3.09 15.33 5.21
C TYR A 157 -2.33 16.54 4.63
N GLU A 158 -2.79 17.78 4.92
CA GLU A 158 -2.12 19.02 4.50
C GLU A 158 -0.72 19.13 5.12
N ILE A 159 -0.59 18.78 6.40
CA ILE A 159 0.69 18.78 7.11
C ILE A 159 1.66 17.77 6.47
N LEU A 160 1.18 16.59 6.09
CA LEU A 160 2.00 15.62 5.37
C LEU A 160 2.44 16.18 4.01
N MET A 161 1.53 16.81 3.25
CA MET A 161 1.86 17.43 1.96
C MET A 161 2.94 18.52 2.08
N GLU A 162 2.90 19.32 3.16
CA GLU A 162 3.90 20.38 3.41
C GLU A 162 5.28 19.84 3.83
N ARG A 163 5.32 18.65 4.45
CA ARG A 163 6.54 18.07 5.06
C ARG A 163 7.22 17.01 4.22
N LEU A 164 6.49 16.36 3.33
CA LEU A 164 7.05 15.36 2.44
C LEU A 164 7.78 16.03 1.28
N ASN A 165 8.96 15.52 0.95
CA ASN A 165 9.73 15.99 -0.19
C ASN A 165 9.11 15.40 -1.47
N PRO A 166 8.60 16.23 -2.40
CA PRO A 166 7.95 15.76 -3.62
C PRO A 166 8.89 15.05 -4.60
N ASP A 167 10.20 15.20 -4.47
CA ASP A 167 11.18 14.45 -5.25
C ASP A 167 11.28 12.99 -4.81
N TRP A 168 10.80 12.64 -3.61
CA TRP A 168 10.96 11.32 -3.01
C TRP A 168 9.65 10.63 -2.66
N VAL A 169 8.63 11.42 -2.26
CA VAL A 169 7.35 10.91 -1.77
C VAL A 169 6.21 11.70 -2.40
N ASN A 170 5.35 11.00 -3.12
CA ASN A 170 4.14 11.54 -3.69
C ASN A 170 2.89 10.93 -3.02
N PHE A 171 1.72 11.22 -3.55
CA PHE A 171 0.45 10.79 -2.96
C PHE A 171 -0.34 9.92 -3.92
N GLU A 172 -0.86 8.82 -3.39
CA GLU A 172 -1.95 8.06 -3.98
C GLU A 172 -3.24 8.51 -3.29
N PHE A 173 -3.94 9.47 -3.89
CA PHE A 173 -5.15 10.03 -3.30
C PHE A 173 -6.34 9.07 -3.46
N ASP A 174 -6.84 8.56 -2.31
CA ASP A 174 -8.08 7.78 -2.27
C ASP A 174 -9.27 8.69 -1.98
N SER A 175 -10.07 8.95 -3.02
CA SER A 175 -11.24 9.83 -2.93
C SER A 175 -12.40 9.23 -2.14
N TYR A 176 -12.49 7.90 -2.05
CA TYR A 176 -13.50 7.24 -1.23
C TYR A 176 -13.29 7.55 0.24
N TRP A 177 -12.06 7.34 0.73
CA TRP A 177 -11.72 7.63 2.11
C TRP A 177 -11.71 9.13 2.46
N ALA A 178 -11.47 9.98 1.48
CA ALA A 178 -11.55 11.43 1.67
C ALA A 178 -13.00 11.93 1.81
N ALA A 179 -13.97 11.16 1.32
CA ALA A 179 -15.41 11.49 1.37
C ALA A 179 -16.13 10.89 2.59
N GLU A 180 -15.53 9.93 3.30
CA GLU A 180 -16.02 9.27 4.52
C GLU A 180 -15.68 10.09 5.79
#